data_c2604bf6a4a91743361677440fb93abf
#
_entry.id   c2604bf6a4a91743361677440fb93abf
#
_cell.length_a   1.000
_cell.length_b   1.000
_cell.length_c   1.000
_cell.angle_alpha   90.00
_cell.angle_beta   90.00
_cell.angle_gamma   90.00
#
_symmetry.space_group_name_H-M   'P 1'
#
loop_
_entity.id
_entity.type
_entity.pdbx_description
1 polymer ?
#
loop_
_entity_poly.entity_id
_entity_poly.type
_entity_poly.pdbx_seq_one_letter_code
_entity_poly.pdbx_strand_id
1 'polypeptide(L)'
;HAILDLFPDEKTEGICVIEECLVGYEFSLMNLVHEDKVIPLPVARDHKRAYDNDCGPNTGGMGAFCPDPNITEEDIQITLDRIVKPMAQAMMKEGVPFTGVLYAGLMKTDKGIFTIEFNARFGDPETEVILPRVKTNLDQLIHATLNKEHIDVEIDDEAYCAIVMASKGYPGKTEVKAEIKGLENIKAYHMGTSMIEGKLINTGGRVLSIIGHGPSALDARKDAYQAIKQVNAPQLFYRNDIGKSIKE
;
A
#
# COMPACT_ATOMS: atom_id res chain seq x y z
N HIS A 1 23.80 -15.48 -4.13
CA HIS A 1 24.05 -14.39 -3.20
C HIS A 1 22.91 -14.22 -2.20
N ALA A 2 21.63 -14.09 -2.62
CA ALA A 2 20.51 -13.89 -1.68
C ALA A 2 20.39 -14.95 -0.56
N ILE A 3 20.70 -16.21 -0.85
CA ILE A 3 20.71 -17.28 0.17
C ILE A 3 21.84 -17.05 1.18
N LEU A 4 23.02 -16.60 0.75
CA LEU A 4 24.14 -16.29 1.64
C LEU A 4 23.88 -15.04 2.49
N ASP A 5 23.05 -14.11 2.00
CA ASP A 5 22.63 -12.93 2.77
C ASP A 5 21.64 -13.30 3.88
N LEU A 6 20.77 -14.30 3.64
CA LEU A 6 19.81 -14.83 4.62
C LEU A 6 20.47 -15.80 5.63
N PHE A 7 21.46 -16.56 5.18
CA PHE A 7 22.18 -17.56 5.98
C PHE A 7 23.69 -17.28 5.89
N PRO A 8 24.17 -16.23 6.59
CA PRO A 8 25.56 -15.75 6.47
C PRO A 8 26.61 -16.72 7.02
N ASP A 9 26.21 -17.66 7.86
CA ASP A 9 27.07 -18.69 8.43
C ASP A 9 26.31 -20.01 8.67
N GLU A 10 27.07 -21.10 8.94
CA GLU A 10 26.52 -22.43 9.21
C GLU A 10 25.73 -22.56 10.53
N LYS A 11 25.72 -21.50 11.36
CA LYS A 11 24.98 -21.46 12.63
C LYS A 11 23.63 -20.75 12.49
N THR A 12 23.42 -20.08 11.38
CA THR A 12 22.14 -19.39 11.08
C THR A 12 21.12 -20.44 10.64
N GLU A 13 20.21 -20.81 11.55
CA GLU A 13 19.09 -21.72 11.26
C GLU A 13 17.88 -20.92 10.81
N GLY A 14 17.12 -21.45 9.84
CA GLY A 14 15.89 -20.84 9.37
C GLY A 14 15.25 -21.63 8.24
N ILE A 15 14.03 -21.25 7.90
CA ILE A 15 13.30 -21.77 6.77
C ILE A 15 13.19 -20.64 5.73
N CYS A 16 13.57 -20.91 4.49
CA CYS A 16 13.33 -20.01 3.38
C CYS A 16 12.34 -20.62 2.39
N VAL A 17 11.55 -19.77 1.76
CA VAL A 17 10.67 -20.14 0.66
C VAL A 17 11.33 -19.66 -0.64
N ILE A 18 11.41 -20.56 -1.62
CA ILE A 18 11.93 -20.23 -2.94
C ILE A 18 10.76 -20.30 -3.91
N GLU A 19 10.46 -19.17 -4.54
CA GLU A 19 9.34 -19.02 -5.43
C GLU A 19 9.80 -18.59 -6.84
N GLU A 20 8.89 -18.73 -7.83
CA GLU A 20 9.12 -18.17 -9.17
C GLU A 20 9.30 -16.66 -9.10
N CYS A 21 10.32 -16.13 -9.77
CA CYS A 21 10.50 -14.70 -9.91
C CYS A 21 9.51 -14.17 -10.97
N LEU A 22 8.41 -13.58 -10.51
CA LEU A 22 7.42 -12.95 -11.38
C LEU A 22 7.96 -11.63 -11.93
N VAL A 23 7.72 -11.40 -13.22
CA VAL A 23 8.04 -10.15 -13.91
C VAL A 23 6.77 -9.59 -14.51
N GLY A 24 6.40 -8.36 -14.13
CA GLY A 24 5.16 -7.75 -14.56
C GLY A 24 4.85 -6.45 -13.84
N TYR A 25 3.56 -6.15 -13.77
CA TYR A 25 3.03 -4.95 -13.16
C TYR A 25 2.41 -5.30 -11.79
N GLU A 26 2.99 -4.78 -10.71
CA GLU A 26 2.52 -5.03 -9.35
C GLU A 26 1.36 -4.11 -8.99
N PHE A 27 0.34 -4.66 -8.32
CA PHE A 27 -0.80 -3.92 -7.78
C PHE A 27 -1.38 -4.61 -6.55
N SER A 28 -2.21 -3.88 -5.80
CA SER A 28 -2.80 -4.34 -4.54
C SER A 28 -4.32 -4.29 -4.62
N LEU A 29 -4.98 -5.38 -4.20
CA LEU A 29 -6.43 -5.44 -4.01
C LEU A 29 -6.74 -5.83 -2.56
N MET A 30 -7.30 -4.89 -1.81
CA MET A 30 -7.80 -5.16 -0.46
C MET A 30 -9.27 -5.53 -0.50
N ASN A 31 -9.65 -6.47 0.35
CA ASN A 31 -11.01 -6.99 0.42
C ASN A 31 -11.46 -7.09 1.88
N LEU A 32 -12.70 -6.69 2.15
CA LEU A 32 -13.35 -7.04 3.40
C LEU A 32 -13.89 -8.46 3.26
N VAL A 33 -13.49 -9.35 4.15
CA VAL A 33 -13.83 -10.77 4.07
C VAL A 33 -14.44 -11.25 5.38
N HIS A 34 -15.50 -12.01 5.28
CA HIS A 34 -16.04 -12.84 6.35
C HIS A 34 -16.46 -14.19 5.78
N GLU A 35 -15.70 -15.23 6.14
CA GLU A 35 -15.88 -16.57 5.56
C GLU A 35 -15.79 -16.52 4.02
N ASP A 36 -16.91 -16.83 3.31
CA ASP A 36 -17.00 -16.80 1.84
C ASP A 36 -17.47 -15.44 1.29
N LYS A 37 -17.94 -14.54 2.16
CA LYS A 37 -18.32 -13.18 1.75
C LYS A 37 -17.06 -12.35 1.48
N VAL A 38 -17.01 -11.75 0.30
CA VAL A 38 -15.90 -10.87 -0.13
C VAL A 38 -16.48 -9.57 -0.68
N ILE A 39 -16.03 -8.43 -0.15
CA ILE A 39 -16.34 -7.10 -0.66
C ILE A 39 -15.01 -6.45 -1.05
N PRO A 40 -14.73 -6.26 -2.35
CA PRO A 40 -13.49 -5.62 -2.80
C PRO A 40 -13.53 -4.12 -2.53
N LEU A 41 -12.36 -3.55 -2.21
CA LEU A 41 -12.09 -2.13 -2.18
C LEU A 41 -11.37 -1.70 -3.47
N PRO A 42 -11.27 -0.39 -3.77
CA PRO A 42 -10.57 0.08 -4.95
C PRO A 42 -9.13 -0.43 -5.04
N VAL A 43 -8.66 -0.68 -6.26
CA VAL A 43 -7.27 -1.09 -6.53
C VAL A 43 -6.33 0.07 -6.32
N ALA A 44 -5.22 -0.19 -5.66
CA ALA A 44 -4.10 0.74 -5.56
C ALA A 44 -2.81 0.11 -6.08
N ARG A 45 -1.85 0.97 -6.40
CA ARG A 45 -0.47 0.56 -6.66
C ARG A 45 0.46 1.12 -5.60
N ASP A 46 1.22 0.22 -4.96
CA ASP A 46 2.31 0.55 -4.05
C ASP A 46 3.67 0.59 -4.79
N HIS A 47 4.63 1.32 -4.23
CA HIS A 47 6.01 1.40 -4.68
C HIS A 47 6.93 0.92 -3.56
N LYS A 48 7.27 -0.36 -3.57
CA LYS A 48 7.98 -1.03 -2.47
C LYS A 48 9.48 -0.74 -2.40
N ARG A 49 10.12 -0.37 -3.51
CA ARG A 49 11.56 -0.09 -3.51
C ARG A 49 11.88 1.27 -2.88
N ALA A 50 13.00 1.33 -2.16
CA ALA A 50 13.39 2.51 -1.38
C ALA A 50 13.70 3.75 -2.22
N TYR A 51 14.23 3.58 -3.44
CA TYR A 51 14.76 4.67 -4.26
C TYR A 51 14.10 4.73 -5.64
N ASP A 52 14.28 5.88 -6.31
CA ASP A 52 13.77 6.14 -7.65
C ASP A 52 14.15 5.02 -8.64
N ASN A 53 13.31 4.81 -9.65
CA ASN A 53 13.43 3.78 -10.68
C ASN A 53 13.44 2.34 -10.10
N ASP A 54 12.68 2.12 -9.04
CA ASP A 54 12.55 0.85 -8.34
C ASP A 54 13.90 0.23 -7.94
N CYS A 55 14.82 1.10 -7.47
CA CYS A 55 16.13 0.71 -6.99
C CYS A 55 16.16 0.55 -5.47
N GLY A 56 17.22 -0.12 -4.99
CA GLY A 56 17.45 -0.35 -3.55
C GLY A 56 16.66 -1.51 -2.96
N PRO A 57 16.66 -1.65 -1.62
CA PRO A 57 15.95 -2.73 -0.93
C PRO A 57 14.43 -2.54 -0.96
N ASN A 58 13.68 -3.62 -0.72
CA ASN A 58 12.26 -3.54 -0.44
C ASN A 58 12.00 -2.84 0.90
N THR A 59 10.88 -2.15 0.98
CA THR A 59 10.41 -1.39 2.15
C THR A 59 8.97 -1.77 2.48
N GLY A 60 8.37 -1.12 3.46
CA GLY A 60 6.93 -1.21 3.73
C GLY A 60 6.06 -0.40 2.76
N GLY A 61 6.63 0.22 1.72
CA GLY A 61 5.97 1.11 0.77
C GLY A 61 6.48 2.54 0.87
N MET A 62 6.86 3.11 -0.29
CA MET A 62 7.37 4.49 -0.41
C MET A 62 6.36 5.44 -1.03
N GLY A 63 5.19 4.95 -1.35
CA GLY A 63 4.07 5.72 -1.89
C GLY A 63 3.12 4.85 -2.67
N ALA A 64 1.89 5.32 -2.80
CA ALA A 64 0.83 4.63 -3.53
C ALA A 64 -0.06 5.61 -4.29
N PHE A 65 -0.84 5.11 -5.24
CA PHE A 65 -1.89 5.87 -5.88
C PHE A 65 -3.13 5.02 -6.17
N CYS A 66 -4.29 5.65 -6.20
CA CYS A 66 -5.59 5.06 -6.49
C CYS A 66 -6.48 6.08 -7.21
N PRO A 67 -7.17 5.73 -8.31
CA PRO A 67 -7.19 4.41 -8.96
C PRO A 67 -5.89 4.14 -9.72
N ASP A 68 -5.64 2.87 -10.04
CA ASP A 68 -4.58 2.49 -10.96
C ASP A 68 -5.18 2.30 -12.37
N PRO A 69 -4.90 3.20 -13.32
CA PRO A 69 -5.49 3.14 -14.66
C PRO A 69 -4.99 1.97 -15.52
N ASN A 70 -3.96 1.24 -15.08
CA ASN A 70 -3.42 0.09 -15.79
C ASN A 70 -4.12 -1.23 -15.42
N ILE A 71 -4.99 -1.20 -14.39
CA ILE A 71 -5.79 -2.35 -13.94
C ILE A 71 -7.24 -2.13 -14.32
N THR A 72 -7.75 -3.04 -15.13
CA THR A 72 -9.13 -2.98 -15.66
C THR A 72 -10.12 -3.66 -14.72
N GLU A 73 -11.41 -3.40 -14.91
CA GLU A 73 -12.48 -4.13 -14.20
C GLU A 73 -12.41 -5.65 -14.47
N GLU A 74 -11.99 -6.07 -15.67
CA GLU A 74 -11.76 -7.47 -15.98
C GLU A 74 -10.64 -8.07 -15.15
N ASP A 75 -9.52 -7.34 -14.96
CA ASP A 75 -8.41 -7.76 -14.09
C ASP A 75 -8.90 -7.95 -12.63
N ILE A 76 -9.73 -7.02 -12.15
CA ILE A 76 -10.33 -7.10 -10.81
C ILE A 76 -11.21 -8.33 -10.69
N GLN A 77 -12.10 -8.56 -11.66
CA GLN A 77 -13.00 -9.71 -11.65
C GLN A 77 -12.24 -11.05 -11.72
N ILE A 78 -11.21 -11.14 -12.59
CA ILE A 78 -10.31 -12.31 -12.65
C ILE A 78 -9.64 -12.54 -11.29
N THR A 79 -9.14 -11.48 -10.65
CA THR A 79 -8.50 -11.56 -9.33
C THR A 79 -9.47 -12.09 -8.28
N LEU A 80 -10.70 -11.55 -8.26
CA LEU A 80 -11.73 -12.00 -7.32
C LEU A 80 -12.10 -13.48 -7.52
N ASP A 81 -12.31 -13.90 -8.77
CA ASP A 81 -12.82 -15.24 -9.05
C ASP A 81 -11.74 -16.33 -8.97
N ARG A 82 -10.47 -15.99 -9.28
CA ARG A 82 -9.39 -16.98 -9.33
C ARG A 82 -8.45 -16.95 -8.13
N ILE A 83 -8.44 -15.87 -7.35
CA ILE A 83 -7.47 -15.68 -6.26
C ILE A 83 -8.19 -15.44 -4.93
N VAL A 84 -8.95 -14.35 -4.78
CA VAL A 84 -9.47 -13.91 -3.48
C VAL A 84 -10.56 -14.84 -2.95
N LYS A 85 -11.61 -15.08 -3.75
CA LYS A 85 -12.72 -15.98 -3.35
C LYS A 85 -12.25 -17.42 -3.12
N PRO A 86 -11.40 -18.02 -4.00
CA PRO A 86 -10.85 -19.34 -3.73
C PRO A 86 -10.02 -19.41 -2.46
N MET A 87 -9.24 -18.37 -2.12
CA MET A 87 -8.49 -18.32 -0.86
C MET A 87 -9.43 -18.31 0.34
N ALA A 88 -10.44 -17.44 0.35
CA ALA A 88 -11.43 -17.38 1.43
C ALA A 88 -12.16 -18.74 1.62
N GLN A 89 -12.55 -19.37 0.52
CA GLN A 89 -13.19 -20.69 0.54
C GLN A 89 -12.25 -21.81 1.01
N ALA A 90 -10.96 -21.75 0.63
CA ALA A 90 -9.97 -22.71 1.07
C ALA A 90 -9.78 -22.66 2.59
N MET A 91 -9.66 -21.47 3.16
CA MET A 91 -9.55 -21.28 4.61
C MET A 91 -10.76 -21.83 5.37
N MET A 92 -11.98 -21.68 4.82
CA MET A 92 -13.17 -22.30 5.40
C MET A 92 -13.09 -23.83 5.37
N LYS A 93 -12.65 -24.43 4.26
CA LYS A 93 -12.53 -25.89 4.12
C LYS A 93 -11.49 -26.47 5.06
N GLU A 94 -10.41 -25.73 5.33
CA GLU A 94 -9.37 -26.11 6.31
C GLU A 94 -9.80 -25.89 7.77
N GLY A 95 -11.01 -25.39 8.02
CA GLY A 95 -11.54 -25.15 9.36
C GLY A 95 -10.97 -23.90 10.06
N VAL A 96 -10.38 -22.99 9.31
CA VAL A 96 -9.80 -21.72 9.79
C VAL A 96 -10.40 -20.53 9.02
N PRO A 97 -11.72 -20.30 9.09
CA PRO A 97 -12.37 -19.25 8.34
C PRO A 97 -11.78 -17.88 8.67
N PHE A 98 -11.55 -17.07 7.64
CA PHE A 98 -10.99 -15.73 7.80
C PHE A 98 -12.09 -14.69 7.97
N THR A 99 -11.85 -13.73 8.87
CA THR A 99 -12.66 -12.52 9.04
C THR A 99 -11.74 -11.33 9.20
N GLY A 100 -11.86 -10.34 8.33
CA GLY A 100 -11.01 -9.13 8.37
C GLY A 100 -10.71 -8.58 6.99
N VAL A 101 -9.59 -7.84 6.91
CA VAL A 101 -9.08 -7.31 5.65
C VAL A 101 -8.10 -8.30 5.04
N LEU A 102 -8.48 -8.88 3.91
CA LEU A 102 -7.60 -9.71 3.11
C LEU A 102 -6.97 -8.86 2.00
N TYR A 103 -5.73 -8.51 2.20
CA TYR A 103 -4.91 -7.82 1.21
C TYR A 103 -4.27 -8.87 0.28
N ALA A 104 -4.50 -8.74 -1.01
CA ALA A 104 -3.83 -9.51 -2.05
C ALA A 104 -2.80 -8.62 -2.75
N GLY A 105 -1.51 -8.93 -2.60
CA GLY A 105 -0.41 -8.40 -3.40
C GLY A 105 -0.27 -9.21 -4.68
N LEU A 106 -0.35 -8.57 -5.83
CA LEU A 106 -0.60 -9.19 -7.12
C LEU A 106 0.41 -8.72 -8.17
N MET A 107 0.71 -9.61 -9.11
CA MET A 107 1.54 -9.31 -10.29
C MET A 107 0.75 -9.63 -11.56
N LYS A 108 0.47 -8.62 -12.40
CA LYS A 108 -0.07 -8.79 -13.74
C LYS A 108 1.09 -9.01 -14.70
N THR A 109 1.13 -10.19 -15.29
CA THR A 109 2.15 -10.62 -16.24
C THR A 109 1.52 -10.87 -17.61
N ASP A 110 2.33 -11.20 -18.61
CA ASP A 110 1.88 -11.65 -19.93
C ASP A 110 1.12 -13.00 -19.92
N LYS A 111 1.29 -13.78 -18.82
CA LYS A 111 0.62 -15.07 -18.62
C LYS A 111 -0.65 -14.98 -17.77
N GLY A 112 -0.96 -13.81 -17.22
CA GLY A 112 -2.10 -13.57 -16.32
C GLY A 112 -1.73 -12.91 -15.00
N ILE A 113 -2.64 -12.97 -14.04
CA ILE A 113 -2.48 -12.38 -12.71
C ILE A 113 -2.08 -13.45 -11.72
N PHE A 114 -1.01 -13.19 -10.99
CA PHE A 114 -0.45 -14.09 -9.99
C PHE A 114 -0.39 -13.42 -8.62
N THR A 115 -0.51 -14.22 -7.56
CA THR A 115 -0.35 -13.77 -6.18
C THR A 115 1.13 -13.68 -5.83
N ILE A 116 1.53 -12.55 -5.26
CA ILE A 116 2.84 -12.38 -4.63
C ILE A 116 2.73 -12.77 -3.16
N GLU A 117 1.74 -12.17 -2.46
CA GLU A 117 1.52 -12.40 -1.03
C GLU A 117 0.08 -12.10 -0.62
N PHE A 118 -0.33 -12.66 0.52
CA PHE A 118 -1.51 -12.21 1.24
C PHE A 118 -1.10 -11.58 2.58
N ASN A 119 -1.81 -10.52 2.97
CA ASN A 119 -1.69 -9.91 4.30
C ASN A 119 -3.07 -9.84 4.96
N ALA A 120 -3.12 -9.99 6.28
CA ALA A 120 -4.35 -9.98 7.09
C ALA A 120 -4.60 -8.58 7.73
N ARG A 121 -4.38 -7.52 6.96
CA ARG A 121 -4.47 -6.12 7.38
C ARG A 121 -4.62 -5.19 6.20
N PHE A 122 -5.00 -3.95 6.50
CA PHE A 122 -4.89 -2.86 5.54
C PHE A 122 -3.43 -2.64 5.11
N GLY A 123 -3.23 -2.28 3.83
CA GLY A 123 -1.94 -1.86 3.30
C GLY A 123 -1.58 -0.45 3.78
N ASP A 124 -0.32 -0.17 3.87
CA ASP A 124 0.25 1.12 4.24
C ASP A 124 1.47 1.37 3.33
N PRO A 125 1.39 2.30 2.34
CA PRO A 125 0.48 3.48 2.28
C PRO A 125 -0.78 3.34 1.39
N GLU A 126 -1.24 2.15 1.00
CA GLU A 126 -2.39 2.03 0.09
C GLU A 126 -3.70 2.50 0.72
N THR A 127 -3.87 2.29 2.02
CA THR A 127 -5.09 2.69 2.75
C THR A 127 -5.35 4.19 2.66
N GLU A 128 -4.29 5.00 2.68
CA GLU A 128 -4.36 6.46 2.62
C GLU A 128 -4.85 6.99 1.27
N VAL A 129 -4.81 6.16 0.21
CA VAL A 129 -5.31 6.50 -1.12
C VAL A 129 -6.59 5.76 -1.49
N ILE A 130 -6.91 4.65 -0.80
CA ILE A 130 -8.12 3.85 -1.06
C ILE A 130 -9.31 4.37 -0.26
N LEU A 131 -9.18 4.47 1.07
CA LEU A 131 -10.31 4.83 1.94
C LEU A 131 -10.89 6.22 1.66
N PRO A 132 -10.11 7.25 1.29
CA PRO A 132 -10.68 8.54 0.90
C PRO A 132 -11.62 8.48 -0.32
N ARG A 133 -11.49 7.46 -1.17
CA ARG A 133 -12.36 7.22 -2.33
C ARG A 133 -13.63 6.46 -1.99
N VAL A 134 -13.68 5.75 -0.86
CA VAL A 134 -14.86 4.99 -0.45
C VAL A 134 -15.87 5.92 0.21
N LYS A 135 -16.99 6.22 -0.47
CA LYS A 135 -18.09 7.05 0.03
C LYS A 135 -19.02 6.30 0.97
N THR A 136 -19.23 5.02 0.71
CA THR A 136 -20.01 4.16 1.61
C THR A 136 -19.32 4.10 2.98
N ASN A 137 -20.05 4.34 4.06
CA ASN A 137 -19.48 4.31 5.40
C ASN A 137 -18.81 2.97 5.69
N LEU A 138 -17.59 3.00 6.23
CA LEU A 138 -16.79 1.81 6.49
C LEU A 138 -17.47 0.86 7.50
N ASP A 139 -18.19 1.41 8.49
CA ASP A 139 -18.98 0.63 9.44
C ASP A 139 -20.10 -0.15 8.74
N GLN A 140 -20.80 0.47 7.78
CA GLN A 140 -21.83 -0.20 6.97
C GLN A 140 -21.24 -1.34 6.13
N LEU A 141 -20.05 -1.12 5.51
CA LEU A 141 -19.35 -2.16 4.77
C LEU A 141 -18.93 -3.32 5.67
N ILE A 142 -18.44 -3.03 6.87
CA ILE A 142 -18.06 -4.05 7.86
C ILE A 142 -19.30 -4.84 8.30
N HIS A 143 -20.39 -4.17 8.65
CA HIS A 143 -21.65 -4.83 9.03
C HIS A 143 -22.20 -5.72 7.92
N ALA A 144 -22.27 -5.20 6.68
CA ALA A 144 -22.72 -5.98 5.53
C ALA A 144 -21.83 -7.21 5.26
N THR A 145 -20.50 -7.06 5.47
CA THR A 145 -19.56 -8.18 5.35
C THR A 145 -19.86 -9.24 6.39
N LEU A 146 -19.95 -8.87 7.66
CA LEU A 146 -20.18 -9.78 8.79
C LEU A 146 -21.54 -10.49 8.71
N ASN A 147 -22.58 -9.80 8.25
CA ASN A 147 -23.92 -10.36 8.06
C ASN A 147 -24.11 -11.07 6.71
N LYS A 148 -23.09 -11.07 5.84
CA LYS A 148 -23.13 -11.60 4.47
C LYS A 148 -24.21 -10.94 3.60
N GLU A 149 -24.51 -9.68 3.89
CA GLU A 149 -25.48 -8.89 3.14
C GLU A 149 -24.88 -8.37 1.83
N HIS A 150 -25.77 -8.05 0.88
CA HIS A 150 -25.38 -7.34 -0.34
C HIS A 150 -25.27 -5.84 -0.03
N ILE A 151 -24.18 -5.22 -0.47
CA ILE A 151 -23.99 -3.79 -0.40
C ILE A 151 -23.18 -3.34 -1.62
N ASP A 152 -23.62 -2.25 -2.24
CA ASP A 152 -22.87 -1.59 -3.31
C ASP A 152 -21.87 -0.63 -2.67
N VAL A 153 -20.61 -0.73 -3.07
CA VAL A 153 -19.55 0.16 -2.61
C VAL A 153 -19.53 1.39 -3.50
N GLU A 154 -20.02 2.51 -2.99
CA GLU A 154 -19.95 3.79 -3.70
C GLU A 154 -18.54 4.36 -3.64
N ILE A 155 -17.96 4.63 -4.82
CA ILE A 155 -16.58 5.11 -4.99
C ILE A 155 -16.61 6.53 -5.55
N ASP A 156 -15.74 7.39 -5.00
CA ASP A 156 -15.49 8.74 -5.52
C ASP A 156 -14.72 8.68 -6.85
N ASP A 157 -15.05 9.59 -7.75
CA ASP A 157 -14.35 9.74 -9.03
C ASP A 157 -12.95 10.35 -8.87
N GLU A 158 -12.71 11.06 -7.75
CA GLU A 158 -11.39 11.65 -7.47
C GLU A 158 -10.30 10.58 -7.27
N ALA A 159 -9.10 10.93 -7.70
CA ALA A 159 -7.90 10.13 -7.49
C ALA A 159 -7.07 10.68 -6.31
N TYR A 160 -6.30 9.78 -5.70
CA TYR A 160 -5.40 10.10 -4.58
C TYR A 160 -4.01 9.52 -4.85
N CYS A 161 -2.99 10.27 -4.41
CA CYS A 161 -1.59 9.87 -4.46
C CYS A 161 -0.95 10.14 -3.10
N ALA A 162 -0.27 9.15 -2.55
CA ALA A 162 0.49 9.22 -1.31
C ALA A 162 1.98 9.16 -1.62
N ILE A 163 2.75 10.08 -1.05
CA ILE A 163 4.21 10.07 -1.12
C ILE A 163 4.76 9.93 0.29
N VAL A 164 5.47 8.83 0.54
CA VAL A 164 6.06 8.57 1.85
C VAL A 164 7.39 9.31 1.99
N MET A 165 7.50 10.08 3.07
CA MET A 165 8.76 10.65 3.54
C MET A 165 9.36 9.74 4.60
N ALA A 166 10.56 9.25 4.35
CA ALA A 166 11.26 8.33 5.23
C ALA A 166 12.54 8.95 5.80
N SER A 167 12.94 8.54 6.99
CA SER A 167 14.20 8.92 7.61
C SER A 167 15.39 8.41 6.80
N LYS A 168 16.45 9.21 6.67
CA LYS A 168 17.69 8.76 6.03
C LYS A 168 18.17 7.46 6.66
N GLY A 169 18.59 6.53 5.81
CA GLY A 169 19.00 5.18 6.18
C GLY A 169 17.89 4.11 6.12
N TYR A 170 16.61 4.50 6.00
CA TYR A 170 15.51 3.53 5.85
C TYR A 170 15.65 2.71 4.54
N PRO A 171 15.38 1.37 4.54
CA PRO A 171 14.81 0.55 5.62
C PRO A 171 15.83 0.02 6.64
N GLY A 172 17.09 0.39 6.55
CA GLY A 172 18.12 0.04 7.53
C GLY A 172 18.10 0.93 8.78
N LYS A 173 19.29 1.19 9.36
CA LYS A 173 19.43 2.06 10.53
C LYS A 173 19.10 3.50 10.18
N THR A 174 18.13 4.08 10.84
CA THR A 174 17.58 5.41 10.56
C THR A 174 18.12 6.49 11.51
N GLU A 175 18.21 7.72 11.00
CA GLU A 175 18.42 8.93 11.80
C GLU A 175 17.06 9.43 12.31
N VAL A 176 16.96 9.66 13.61
CA VAL A 176 15.73 10.10 14.29
C VAL A 176 15.95 11.34 15.14
N LYS A 177 14.85 11.90 15.69
CA LYS A 177 14.82 13.10 16.56
C LYS A 177 15.12 14.42 15.85
N ALA A 178 14.91 14.50 14.56
CA ALA A 178 14.99 15.77 13.84
C ALA A 178 13.61 16.42 13.69
N GLU A 179 13.58 17.75 13.76
CA GLU A 179 12.35 18.54 13.71
C GLU A 179 11.74 18.54 12.31
N ILE A 180 10.40 18.49 12.23
CA ILE A 180 9.60 18.57 11.01
C ILE A 180 8.71 19.81 11.09
N LYS A 181 8.67 20.60 10.01
CA LYS A 181 7.89 21.83 9.90
C LYS A 181 7.19 21.91 8.53
N GLY A 182 6.23 22.83 8.40
CA GLY A 182 5.58 23.13 7.12
C GLY A 182 4.45 22.15 6.78
N LEU A 183 3.70 21.67 7.79
CA LEU A 183 2.55 20.77 7.61
C LEU A 183 1.19 21.49 7.70
N GLU A 184 1.17 22.81 7.93
CA GLU A 184 -0.03 23.54 8.36
C GLU A 184 -1.17 23.54 7.34
N ASN A 185 -0.86 23.43 6.06
CA ASN A 185 -1.86 23.51 4.97
C ASN A 185 -1.77 22.31 4.01
N ILE A 186 -1.23 21.20 4.44
CA ILE A 186 -1.11 19.99 3.63
C ILE A 186 -1.78 18.81 4.31
N LYS A 187 -2.37 17.93 3.50
CA LYS A 187 -2.90 16.66 4.00
C LYS A 187 -1.76 15.69 4.19
N ALA A 188 -1.48 15.34 5.43
CA ALA A 188 -0.44 14.39 5.79
C ALA A 188 -0.93 13.41 6.85
N TYR A 189 -0.61 12.14 6.69
CA TYR A 189 -0.78 11.14 7.74
C TYR A 189 0.54 10.91 8.46
N HIS A 190 0.46 10.84 9.79
CA HIS A 190 1.61 10.60 10.66
C HIS A 190 1.87 9.10 10.78
N MET A 191 3.09 8.68 10.46
CA MET A 191 3.55 7.30 10.60
C MET A 191 4.51 7.18 11.79
N GLY A 192 5.76 7.63 11.62
CA GLY A 192 6.78 7.60 12.67
C GLY A 192 7.12 9.00 13.17
N THR A 193 6.20 9.65 13.86
CA THR A 193 6.37 11.00 14.44
C THR A 193 6.01 11.03 15.91
N SER A 194 6.52 12.04 16.63
CA SER A 194 6.16 12.33 18.03
C SER A 194 6.27 13.83 18.31
N MET A 195 5.45 14.33 19.23
CA MET A 195 5.61 15.67 19.77
C MET A 195 6.54 15.62 20.99
N ILE A 196 7.69 16.29 20.93
CA ILE A 196 8.65 16.40 22.03
C ILE A 196 8.97 17.89 22.24
N GLU A 197 8.75 18.39 23.44
CA GLU A 197 9.00 19.81 23.81
C GLU A 197 8.34 20.79 22.84
N GLY A 198 7.13 20.50 22.39
CA GLY A 198 6.37 21.34 21.47
C GLY A 198 6.86 21.29 19.99
N LYS A 199 7.78 20.39 19.68
CA LYS A 199 8.29 20.16 18.32
C LYS A 199 7.84 18.83 17.78
N LEU A 200 7.41 18.79 16.52
CA LEU A 200 7.16 17.54 15.79
C LEU A 200 8.50 16.98 15.32
N ILE A 201 8.80 15.75 15.68
CA ILE A 201 10.06 15.08 15.32
C ILE A 201 9.81 13.73 14.67
N ASN A 202 10.75 13.23 13.86
CA ASN A 202 10.74 11.86 13.36
C ASN A 202 11.22 10.87 14.42
N THR A 203 10.53 9.73 14.52
CA THR A 203 10.85 8.66 15.48
C THR A 203 10.94 7.28 14.86
N GLY A 204 10.68 7.15 13.56
CA GLY A 204 10.64 5.88 12.84
C GLY A 204 11.31 5.93 11.47
N GLY A 205 11.24 4.82 10.76
CA GLY A 205 11.73 4.69 9.39
C GLY A 205 10.88 5.48 8.43
N ARG A 206 9.61 5.08 8.20
CA ARG A 206 8.61 5.90 7.50
C ARG A 206 8.03 6.90 8.48
N VAL A 207 7.90 8.15 8.07
CA VAL A 207 7.65 9.27 8.98
C VAL A 207 6.33 9.97 8.68
N LEU A 208 6.11 10.33 7.42
CA LEU A 208 4.90 11.00 6.94
C LEU A 208 4.46 10.38 5.62
N SER A 209 3.16 10.34 5.39
CA SER A 209 2.55 10.10 4.09
C SER A 209 1.86 11.37 3.63
N ILE A 210 2.40 12.03 2.61
CA ILE A 210 1.87 13.29 2.05
C ILE A 210 0.87 12.94 0.97
N ILE A 211 -0.35 13.46 1.10
CA ILE A 211 -1.46 13.11 0.24
C ILE A 211 -1.79 14.25 -0.72
N GLY A 212 -1.81 13.94 -2.00
CA GLY A 212 -2.43 14.76 -3.03
C GLY A 212 -3.70 14.12 -3.56
N HIS A 213 -4.61 14.95 -4.08
CA HIS A 213 -5.84 14.50 -4.71
C HIS A 213 -6.16 15.33 -5.95
N GLY A 214 -7.08 14.82 -6.77
CA GLY A 214 -7.52 15.54 -7.96
C GLY A 214 -8.36 14.66 -8.89
N PRO A 215 -8.91 15.26 -9.98
CA PRO A 215 -9.82 14.56 -10.89
C PRO A 215 -9.17 13.41 -11.66
N SER A 216 -7.85 13.34 -11.68
CA SER A 216 -7.10 12.23 -12.27
C SER A 216 -5.93 11.80 -11.39
N ALA A 217 -5.44 10.58 -11.60
CA ALA A 217 -4.25 10.08 -10.88
C ALA A 217 -3.02 10.96 -11.16
N LEU A 218 -2.92 11.55 -12.35
CA LEU A 218 -1.83 12.48 -12.69
C LEU A 218 -1.96 13.79 -11.92
N ASP A 219 -3.18 14.32 -11.75
CA ASP A 219 -3.42 15.56 -10.98
C ASP A 219 -3.17 15.32 -9.49
N ALA A 220 -3.65 14.20 -8.95
CA ALA A 220 -3.35 13.79 -7.58
C ALA A 220 -1.84 13.68 -7.32
N ARG A 221 -1.10 13.10 -8.28
CA ARG A 221 0.36 13.05 -8.23
C ARG A 221 0.99 14.45 -8.22
N LYS A 222 0.55 15.34 -9.11
CA LYS A 222 1.06 16.74 -9.16
C LYS A 222 0.82 17.46 -7.84
N ASP A 223 -0.38 17.31 -7.28
CA ASP A 223 -0.78 17.93 -6.00
C ASP A 223 0.09 17.42 -4.85
N ALA A 224 0.30 16.10 -4.72
CA ALA A 224 1.17 15.50 -3.71
C ALA A 224 2.61 16.04 -3.79
N TYR A 225 3.18 16.15 -5.01
CA TYR A 225 4.53 16.70 -5.20
C TYR A 225 4.61 18.22 -5.01
N GLN A 226 3.53 18.96 -5.12
CA GLN A 226 3.49 20.37 -4.72
C GLN A 226 3.43 20.51 -3.21
N ALA A 227 2.60 19.71 -2.54
CA ALA A 227 2.47 19.70 -1.09
C ALA A 227 3.80 19.34 -0.39
N ILE A 228 4.49 18.31 -0.85
CA ILE A 228 5.74 17.85 -0.21
C ILE A 228 6.86 18.90 -0.22
N LYS A 229 6.86 19.85 -1.20
CA LYS A 229 7.84 20.95 -1.26
C LYS A 229 7.70 21.95 -0.11
N GLN A 230 6.54 21.98 0.56
CA GLN A 230 6.30 22.86 1.71
C GLN A 230 6.87 22.25 2.99
N VAL A 231 7.14 20.95 3.02
CA VAL A 231 7.67 20.25 4.20
C VAL A 231 9.14 20.58 4.37
N ASN A 232 9.48 21.18 5.49
CA ASN A 232 10.86 21.43 5.88
C ASN A 232 11.34 20.32 6.84
N ALA A 233 11.95 19.30 6.27
CA ALA A 233 12.49 18.14 6.97
C ALA A 233 13.71 17.56 6.19
N PRO A 234 14.87 18.25 6.18
CA PRO A 234 16.02 17.90 5.33
C PRO A 234 16.66 16.53 5.67
N GLN A 235 16.34 15.96 6.81
CA GLN A 235 16.76 14.63 7.24
C GLN A 235 15.87 13.50 6.69
N LEU A 236 14.76 13.84 6.04
CA LEU A 236 13.89 12.88 5.36
C LEU A 236 14.21 12.83 3.88
N PHE A 237 13.90 11.70 3.27
CA PHE A 237 13.93 11.53 1.82
C PHE A 237 12.59 10.95 1.33
N TYR A 238 12.32 11.09 0.07
CA TYR A 238 11.17 10.52 -0.62
C TYR A 238 11.54 10.19 -2.06
N ARG A 239 10.73 9.37 -2.71
CA ARG A 239 10.88 9.06 -4.14
C ARG A 239 10.25 10.16 -5.00
N ASN A 240 10.89 10.47 -6.13
CA ASN A 240 10.41 11.48 -7.11
C ASN A 240 9.57 10.85 -8.22
N ASP A 241 9.50 9.53 -8.28
CA ASP A 241 8.90 8.77 -9.38
C ASP A 241 7.63 8.02 -9.02
N ILE A 242 7.04 8.24 -7.82
CA ILE A 242 5.74 7.68 -7.45
C ILE A 242 4.70 8.07 -8.49
N GLY A 243 3.99 7.08 -9.03
CA GLY A 243 3.00 7.31 -10.07
C GLY A 243 3.56 7.73 -11.44
N LYS A 244 4.85 7.59 -11.71
CA LYS A 244 5.45 7.91 -13.03
C LYS A 244 4.91 7.02 -14.17
N SER A 245 4.39 5.85 -13.85
CA SER A 245 3.76 4.92 -14.79
C SER A 245 2.35 5.34 -15.22
N ILE A 246 1.76 6.34 -14.58
CA ILE A 246 0.47 6.90 -14.97
C ILE A 246 0.67 7.62 -16.30
N LYS A 247 -0.02 7.12 -17.33
CA LYS A 247 -0.03 7.74 -18.66
C LYS A 247 -1.14 8.78 -18.73
N GLU A 248 -0.93 9.82 -19.55
CA GLU A 248 -1.96 10.80 -19.90
C GLU A 248 -3.10 10.19 -20.69
#